data_9f864570c032da1c0789b967b311192d
#
_entry.id   9f864570c032da1c0789b967b311192d
#
_cell.length_a   1.000
_cell.length_b   1.000
_cell.length_c   1.000
_cell.angle_alpha   90.00
_cell.angle_beta   90.00
_cell.angle_gamma   90.00
#
_symmetry.space_group_name_H-M   'P 1'
#
loop_
_entity.id
_entity.type
_entity.pdbx_description
1 polymer ?
#
loop_
_entity_poly.entity_id
_entity_poly.type
_entity_poly.pdbx_seq_one_letter_code
_entity_poly.pdbx_strand_id
1 'polypeptide(L)'
;MKLAASAATLLLAVALLAQPAFAQGDAASGKDLAYTCLGCHGIKGYRNAYPSYRVPKLGGQKAGYIDAAVRGYRDGTRDHPTMIAQAQSLSDQDIADLAAYLSSIGGETVAAGGTQGASFDKATACTACHGQNGISVNAMWPTLAGQHEDYLLNALKQYRDGSRKDPVMTAQAALLAEEDLPKLAA
;
A
#
# COMPACT_ATOMS: atom_id res chain seq x y z
N MET A 1 -29.51 -69.41 -4.85
CA MET A 1 -28.32 -68.47 -4.98
C MET A 1 -28.78 -67.05 -4.79
N LYS A 2 -28.48 -66.44 -3.63
CA LYS A 2 -28.85 -65.10 -3.33
C LYS A 2 -27.54 -64.25 -3.37
N LEU A 3 -27.44 -63.31 -4.34
CA LEU A 3 -26.37 -62.38 -4.46
C LEU A 3 -26.62 -61.21 -3.49
N ALA A 4 -25.76 -61.05 -2.51
CA ALA A 4 -25.75 -59.89 -1.64
C ALA A 4 -24.94 -58.79 -2.31
N ALA A 5 -25.57 -57.66 -2.59
CA ALA A 5 -24.94 -56.48 -3.08
C ALA A 5 -24.44 -55.66 -1.87
N SER A 6 -23.13 -55.58 -1.69
CA SER A 6 -22.51 -54.69 -0.70
C SER A 6 -22.43 -53.27 -1.27
N ALA A 7 -23.19 -52.36 -0.69
CA ALA A 7 -23.09 -50.92 -0.96
C ALA A 7 -21.91 -50.34 -0.16
N ALA A 8 -20.82 -50.09 -0.84
CA ALA A 8 -19.70 -49.34 -0.28
C ALA A 8 -20.02 -47.85 -0.36
N THR A 9 -20.38 -47.26 0.77
CA THR A 9 -20.60 -45.77 0.90
C THR A 9 -19.24 -45.07 0.96
N LEU A 10 -18.86 -44.42 -0.14
CA LEU A 10 -17.67 -43.63 -0.24
C LEU A 10 -17.94 -42.28 0.45
N LEU A 11 -17.48 -42.12 1.68
CA LEU A 11 -17.48 -40.84 2.39
C LEU A 11 -16.34 -39.95 1.81
N LEU A 12 -16.72 -39.05 0.92
CA LEU A 12 -15.82 -38.02 0.40
C LEU A 12 -15.67 -36.96 1.50
N ALA A 13 -14.57 -37.01 2.27
CA ALA A 13 -14.21 -35.97 3.18
C ALA A 13 -13.71 -34.76 2.36
N VAL A 14 -14.59 -33.80 2.16
CA VAL A 14 -14.19 -32.47 1.62
C VAL A 14 -13.40 -31.76 2.72
N ALA A 15 -12.09 -31.84 2.67
CA ALA A 15 -11.22 -30.96 3.46
C ALA A 15 -11.44 -29.53 2.95
N LEU A 16 -12.22 -28.74 3.67
CA LEU A 16 -12.23 -27.28 3.52
C LEU A 16 -10.82 -26.80 3.83
N LEU A 17 -10.06 -26.55 2.79
CA LEU A 17 -8.82 -25.77 2.90
C LEU A 17 -9.26 -24.36 3.36
N ALA A 18 -9.16 -24.10 4.67
CA ALA A 18 -9.28 -22.77 5.22
C ALA A 18 -8.15 -21.95 4.59
N GLN A 19 -8.46 -21.21 3.54
CA GLN A 19 -7.57 -20.18 3.03
C GLN A 19 -7.38 -19.18 4.18
N PRO A 20 -6.16 -18.70 4.45
CA PRO A 20 -6.00 -17.59 5.36
C PRO A 20 -6.83 -16.44 4.77
N ALA A 21 -8.00 -16.20 5.35
CA ALA A 21 -8.73 -14.97 5.08
C ALA A 21 -7.82 -13.86 5.61
N PHE A 22 -7.31 -13.03 4.72
CA PHE A 22 -6.80 -11.73 5.16
C PHE A 22 -7.89 -11.15 6.05
N ALA A 23 -7.54 -10.82 7.28
CA ALA A 23 -8.50 -10.30 8.23
C ALA A 23 -9.21 -9.11 7.55
N GLN A 24 -10.52 -9.20 7.41
CA GLN A 24 -11.30 -8.11 6.86
C GLN A 24 -11.23 -7.00 7.90
N GLY A 25 -10.65 -5.84 7.54
CA GLY A 25 -10.49 -4.74 8.48
C GLY A 25 -11.83 -4.09 8.81
N ASP A 26 -12.01 -3.76 10.07
CA ASP A 26 -13.13 -2.95 10.56
C ASP A 26 -12.73 -1.47 10.61
N ALA A 27 -13.36 -0.65 9.76
CA ALA A 27 -13.08 0.78 9.71
C ALA A 27 -13.48 1.54 11.00
N ALA A 28 -14.42 1.03 11.80
CA ALA A 28 -14.80 1.66 13.07
C ALA A 28 -13.67 1.48 14.09
N SER A 29 -13.15 0.27 14.25
CA SER A 29 -11.97 -0.02 15.08
C SER A 29 -10.73 0.73 14.57
N GLY A 30 -10.53 0.76 13.24
CA GLY A 30 -9.43 1.48 12.61
C GLY A 30 -9.47 2.99 12.87
N LYS A 31 -10.64 3.58 13.01
CA LYS A 31 -10.80 5.00 13.36
C LYS A 31 -10.19 5.35 14.71
N ASP A 32 -10.43 4.51 15.71
CA ASP A 32 -9.91 4.73 17.07
C ASP A 32 -8.39 4.56 17.11
N LEU A 33 -7.87 3.59 16.37
CA LEU A 33 -6.43 3.36 16.22
C LEU A 33 -5.72 4.48 15.44
N ALA A 34 -6.39 5.12 14.49
CA ALA A 34 -5.78 6.10 13.58
C ALA A 34 -5.43 7.45 14.23
N TYR A 35 -5.77 7.69 15.50
CA TYR A 35 -5.54 8.95 16.17
C TYR A 35 -4.08 9.43 16.05
N THR A 36 -3.12 8.55 16.33
CA THR A 36 -1.69 8.88 16.23
C THR A 36 -1.23 9.07 14.78
N CYS A 37 -1.79 8.32 13.84
CA CYS A 37 -1.48 8.43 12.43
C CYS A 37 -1.87 9.80 11.87
N LEU A 38 -3.08 10.27 12.22
CA LEU A 38 -3.63 11.54 11.76
C LEU A 38 -2.93 12.76 12.35
N GLY A 39 -2.17 12.60 13.44
CA GLY A 39 -1.29 13.63 13.99
C GLY A 39 -0.19 14.08 13.01
N CYS A 40 0.12 13.26 11.99
CA CYS A 40 1.04 13.62 10.91
C CYS A 40 0.33 13.56 9.55
N HIS A 41 -0.33 12.43 9.23
CA HIS A 41 -0.96 12.19 7.93
C HIS A 41 -2.27 12.98 7.71
N GLY A 42 -2.87 13.52 8.76
CA GLY A 42 -4.06 14.37 8.69
C GLY A 42 -3.76 15.87 8.60
N ILE A 43 -2.51 16.29 8.72
CA ILE A 43 -2.12 17.70 8.72
C ILE A 43 -1.66 18.10 7.32
N LYS A 44 -2.38 19.05 6.70
CA LYS A 44 -2.07 19.54 5.36
C LYS A 44 -0.64 20.10 5.28
N GLY A 45 0.13 19.55 4.33
CA GLY A 45 1.49 20.02 4.05
C GLY A 45 2.51 19.68 5.12
N TYR A 46 2.19 18.86 6.12
CA TYR A 46 3.13 18.43 7.14
C TYR A 46 4.36 17.73 6.55
N ARG A 47 5.54 18.03 7.09
CA ARG A 47 6.82 17.57 6.53
C ARG A 47 7.67 16.85 7.57
N ASN A 48 8.41 15.86 7.09
CA ASN A 48 9.52 15.30 7.87
C ASN A 48 10.62 16.33 8.06
N ALA A 49 11.33 16.25 9.17
CA ALA A 49 12.46 17.12 9.43
C ALA A 49 13.68 16.75 8.57
N TYR A 50 13.99 15.46 8.47
CA TYR A 50 15.11 14.97 7.68
C TYR A 50 14.89 13.50 7.28
N PRO A 51 15.07 13.16 5.99
CA PRO A 51 15.05 14.09 4.84
C PRO A 51 13.73 14.86 4.76
N SER A 52 13.79 16.11 4.30
CA SER A 52 12.59 16.96 4.27
C SER A 52 11.74 16.68 3.03
N TYR A 53 10.62 16.00 3.24
CA TYR A 53 9.55 15.79 2.26
C TYR A 53 8.20 15.76 2.98
N ARG A 54 7.11 15.97 2.25
CA ARG A 54 5.76 15.95 2.84
C ARG A 54 5.38 14.55 3.27
N VAL A 55 4.74 14.44 4.42
CA VAL A 55 4.15 13.19 4.91
C VAL A 55 3.07 12.75 3.92
N PRO A 56 3.08 11.50 3.45
CA PRO A 56 2.20 11.08 2.38
C PRO A 56 0.73 11.09 2.76
N LYS A 57 -0.11 11.37 1.77
CA LYS A 57 -1.57 11.26 1.88
C LYS A 57 -1.97 9.79 1.97
N LEU A 58 -2.91 9.48 2.86
CA LEU A 58 -3.45 8.13 3.05
C LEU A 58 -4.89 8.01 2.56
N GLY A 59 -5.70 9.06 2.67
CA GLY A 59 -7.08 9.05 2.24
C GLY A 59 -7.22 8.69 0.75
N GLY A 60 -8.16 7.82 0.43
CA GLY A 60 -8.38 7.34 -0.94
C GLY A 60 -7.32 6.38 -1.48
N GLN A 61 -6.29 6.05 -0.69
CA GLN A 61 -5.30 5.04 -1.07
C GLN A 61 -5.89 3.63 -0.95
N LYS A 62 -5.35 2.67 -1.67
CA LYS A 62 -5.79 1.27 -1.64
C LYS A 62 -5.54 0.65 -0.27
N ALA A 63 -6.58 0.06 0.35
CA ALA A 63 -6.47 -0.56 1.67
C ALA A 63 -5.39 -1.67 1.71
N GLY A 64 -5.37 -2.55 0.71
CA GLY A 64 -4.33 -3.59 0.63
C GLY A 64 -2.92 -3.02 0.54
N TYR A 65 -2.73 -1.88 -0.15
CA TYR A 65 -1.44 -1.22 -0.18
C TYR A 65 -1.09 -0.56 1.17
N ILE A 66 -2.05 0.05 1.87
CA ILE A 66 -1.82 0.61 3.23
C ILE A 66 -1.40 -0.51 4.17
N ASP A 67 -2.11 -1.64 4.17
CA ASP A 67 -1.78 -2.83 4.96
C ASP A 67 -0.33 -3.28 4.69
N ALA A 68 0.00 -3.55 3.43
CA ALA A 68 1.35 -3.96 3.04
C ALA A 68 2.42 -2.93 3.42
N ALA A 69 2.10 -1.64 3.34
CA ALA A 69 3.01 -0.56 3.69
C ALA A 69 3.32 -0.52 5.19
N VAL A 70 2.29 -0.65 6.05
CA VAL A 70 2.46 -0.65 7.51
C VAL A 70 3.21 -1.90 7.97
N ARG A 71 2.86 -3.08 7.43
CA ARG A 71 3.63 -4.32 7.66
C ARG A 71 5.09 -4.16 7.24
N GLY A 72 5.34 -3.54 6.10
CA GLY A 72 6.69 -3.30 5.61
C GLY A 72 7.55 -2.48 6.57
N TYR A 73 6.99 -1.51 7.29
CA TYR A 73 7.68 -0.79 8.35
C TYR A 73 7.89 -1.66 9.59
N ARG A 74 6.93 -2.47 9.99
CA ARG A 74 7.05 -3.41 11.10
C ARG A 74 8.12 -4.47 10.84
N ASP A 75 8.15 -4.99 9.61
CA ASP A 75 8.98 -6.13 9.22
C ASP A 75 10.35 -5.71 8.63
N GLY A 76 10.62 -4.39 8.54
CA GLY A 76 11.91 -3.85 8.11
C GLY A 76 12.15 -3.87 6.59
N THR A 77 11.12 -4.06 5.76
CA THR A 77 11.21 -3.91 4.29
C THR A 77 11.10 -2.45 3.85
N ARG A 78 10.69 -1.55 4.77
CA ARG A 78 10.68 -0.09 4.61
C ARG A 78 11.41 0.54 5.78
N ASP A 79 12.31 1.46 5.48
CA ASP A 79 13.09 2.17 6.48
C ASP A 79 12.56 3.59 6.67
N HIS A 80 11.97 3.86 7.83
CA HIS A 80 11.59 5.18 8.32
C HIS A 80 11.39 5.10 9.84
N PRO A 81 12.29 5.68 10.66
CA PRO A 81 12.30 5.46 12.11
C PRO A 81 10.96 5.71 12.80
N THR A 82 10.29 6.83 12.46
CA THR A 82 8.98 7.15 13.04
C THR A 82 7.92 6.11 12.66
N MET A 83 7.89 5.67 11.39
CA MET A 83 6.90 4.69 10.94
C MET A 83 7.18 3.30 11.50
N ILE A 84 8.44 2.92 11.66
CA ILE A 84 8.83 1.69 12.34
C ILE A 84 8.30 1.72 13.79
N ALA A 85 8.56 2.79 14.52
CA ALA A 85 8.08 2.93 15.90
C ALA A 85 6.54 2.85 16.00
N GLN A 86 5.82 3.45 15.05
CA GLN A 86 4.35 3.37 15.01
C GLN A 86 3.85 1.96 14.67
N ALA A 87 4.52 1.24 13.76
CA ALA A 87 4.07 -0.05 13.28
C ALA A 87 4.39 -1.21 14.21
N GLN A 88 5.45 -1.11 15.02
CA GLN A 88 5.95 -2.22 15.85
C GLN A 88 4.94 -2.76 16.88
N SER A 89 4.04 -1.92 17.38
CA SER A 89 3.04 -2.31 18.39
C SER A 89 1.73 -2.83 17.78
N LEU A 90 1.55 -2.74 16.47
CA LEU A 90 0.31 -3.11 15.80
C LEU A 90 0.23 -4.62 15.54
N SER A 91 -0.89 -5.22 15.90
CA SER A 91 -1.25 -6.58 15.48
C SER A 91 -1.65 -6.61 14.01
N ASP A 92 -1.78 -7.80 13.44
CA ASP A 92 -2.26 -7.97 12.07
C ASP A 92 -3.68 -7.44 11.88
N GLN A 93 -4.53 -7.57 12.91
CA GLN A 93 -5.90 -7.06 12.88
C GLN A 93 -5.89 -5.52 12.96
N ASP A 94 -5.09 -4.92 13.84
CA ASP A 94 -4.97 -3.46 13.92
C ASP A 94 -4.54 -2.85 12.59
N ILE A 95 -3.60 -3.50 11.89
CA ILE A 95 -3.14 -3.04 10.56
C ILE A 95 -4.27 -3.14 9.53
N ALA A 96 -5.04 -4.23 9.53
CA ALA A 96 -6.18 -4.39 8.62
C ALA A 96 -7.28 -3.34 8.90
N ASP A 97 -7.59 -3.08 10.17
CA ASP A 97 -8.58 -2.10 10.60
C ASP A 97 -8.15 -0.67 10.21
N LEU A 98 -6.90 -0.32 10.49
CA LEU A 98 -6.30 0.94 10.07
C LEU A 98 -6.36 1.10 8.54
N ALA A 99 -6.03 0.06 7.78
CA ALA A 99 -6.07 0.11 6.31
C ALA A 99 -7.49 0.34 5.79
N ALA A 100 -8.50 -0.31 6.38
CA ALA A 100 -9.90 -0.11 6.04
C ALA A 100 -10.35 1.33 6.32
N TYR A 101 -10.01 1.88 7.47
CA TYR A 101 -10.37 3.25 7.83
C TYR A 101 -9.63 4.28 6.99
N LEU A 102 -8.30 4.22 6.96
CA LEU A 102 -7.46 5.24 6.30
C LEU A 102 -7.72 5.32 4.79
N SER A 103 -8.06 4.20 4.14
CA SER A 103 -8.43 4.20 2.72
C SER A 103 -9.76 4.92 2.46
N SER A 104 -10.65 5.01 3.45
CA SER A 104 -12.01 5.56 3.33
C SER A 104 -12.11 7.03 3.73
N ILE A 105 -11.12 7.58 4.44
CA ILE A 105 -11.20 8.96 4.93
C ILE A 105 -11.07 9.98 3.81
N GLY A 106 -11.76 11.13 3.99
CA GLY A 106 -11.62 12.32 3.15
C GLY A 106 -10.45 13.22 3.58
N GLY A 107 -10.42 14.45 3.06
CA GLY A 107 -9.37 15.42 3.38
C GLY A 107 -8.20 15.37 2.42
N GLU A 108 -6.98 15.27 2.93
CA GLU A 108 -5.77 15.08 2.11
C GLU A 108 -5.76 13.67 1.49
N THR A 109 -6.34 13.55 0.29
CA THR A 109 -6.51 12.26 -0.41
C THR A 109 -5.62 12.13 -1.63
N VAL A 110 -5.23 10.89 -1.97
CA VAL A 110 -4.73 10.56 -3.30
C VAL A 110 -5.90 10.55 -4.29
N ALA A 111 -5.61 10.71 -5.56
CA ALA A 111 -6.59 10.82 -6.65
C ALA A 111 -7.50 12.05 -6.60
N ALA A 112 -7.56 12.81 -5.51
CA ALA A 112 -8.30 14.07 -5.44
C ALA A 112 -7.44 15.22 -5.98
N GLY A 113 -7.82 15.76 -7.13
CA GLY A 113 -7.17 16.95 -7.71
C GLY A 113 -5.80 16.69 -8.33
N GLY A 114 -5.49 15.44 -8.66
CA GLY A 114 -4.32 15.15 -9.48
C GLY A 114 -4.49 15.81 -10.85
N THR A 115 -3.78 16.90 -11.09
CA THR A 115 -3.48 17.32 -12.46
C THR A 115 -2.80 16.14 -13.11
N GLN A 116 -3.21 15.79 -14.34
CA GLN A 116 -2.38 14.87 -15.12
C GLN A 116 -0.99 15.51 -15.16
N GLY A 117 -0.02 14.83 -14.55
CA GLY A 117 1.36 15.26 -14.63
C GLY A 117 1.73 15.45 -16.11
N ALA A 118 2.65 16.36 -16.38
CA ALA A 118 3.12 16.56 -17.73
C ALA A 118 3.46 15.19 -18.33
N SER A 119 2.95 14.91 -19.53
CA SER A 119 3.17 13.63 -20.22
C SER A 119 4.67 13.39 -20.38
N PHE A 120 5.19 12.50 -19.55
CA PHE A 120 6.59 12.08 -19.63
C PHE A 120 6.58 10.65 -20.19
N ASP A 121 7.11 10.49 -21.40
CA ASP A 121 7.02 9.21 -22.14
C ASP A 121 7.50 8.01 -21.32
N LYS A 122 8.51 8.20 -20.49
CA LYS A 122 9.03 7.13 -19.62
C LYS A 122 8.04 6.71 -18.52
N ALA A 123 7.05 7.53 -18.18
CA ALA A 123 5.99 7.18 -17.25
C ALA A 123 5.02 6.13 -17.81
N THR A 124 5.00 5.93 -19.13
CA THR A 124 4.13 4.94 -19.81
C THR A 124 4.32 3.53 -19.24
N ALA A 125 5.55 3.14 -18.94
CA ALA A 125 5.84 1.83 -18.35
C ALA A 125 5.18 1.64 -16.96
N CYS A 126 4.95 2.72 -16.22
CA CYS A 126 4.36 2.69 -14.88
C CYS A 126 2.85 2.47 -14.92
N THR A 127 2.20 2.87 -16.05
CA THR A 127 0.74 2.83 -16.18
C THR A 127 0.15 1.42 -16.15
N ALA A 128 0.93 0.42 -16.54
CA ALA A 128 0.50 -0.99 -16.51
C ALA A 128 0.08 -1.45 -15.09
N CYS A 129 0.74 -0.93 -14.06
CA CYS A 129 0.48 -1.28 -12.66
C CYS A 129 -0.27 -0.16 -11.92
N HIS A 130 0.14 1.09 -12.14
CA HIS A 130 -0.42 2.24 -11.41
C HIS A 130 -1.63 2.90 -12.09
N GLY A 131 -2.05 2.38 -13.26
CA GLY A 131 -3.19 2.91 -14.02
C GLY A 131 -2.82 4.07 -14.94
N GLN A 132 -3.59 4.26 -16.01
CA GLN A 132 -3.33 5.27 -17.05
C GLN A 132 -3.25 6.71 -16.49
N ASN A 133 -4.05 6.99 -15.44
CA ASN A 133 -4.10 8.29 -14.78
C ASN A 133 -3.45 8.25 -13.39
N GLY A 134 -2.56 7.30 -13.13
CA GLY A 134 -1.97 7.10 -11.81
C GLY A 134 -2.93 6.56 -10.75
N ILE A 135 -4.13 6.08 -11.16
CA ILE A 135 -5.14 5.49 -10.27
C ILE A 135 -5.14 3.98 -10.49
N SER A 136 -4.52 3.25 -9.57
CA SER A 136 -4.45 1.80 -9.65
C SER A 136 -5.82 1.14 -9.49
N VAL A 137 -6.08 0.11 -10.30
CA VAL A 137 -7.27 -0.76 -10.17
C VAL A 137 -7.00 -1.97 -9.26
N ASN A 138 -5.73 -2.27 -8.99
CA ASN A 138 -5.33 -3.36 -8.13
C ASN A 138 -5.26 -2.90 -6.67
N ALA A 139 -5.83 -3.69 -5.75
CA ALA A 139 -5.88 -3.36 -4.33
C ALA A 139 -4.49 -3.30 -3.66
N MET A 140 -3.50 -4.02 -4.20
CA MET A 140 -2.15 -4.10 -3.66
C MET A 140 -1.19 -3.05 -4.23
N TRP A 141 -1.56 -2.40 -5.35
CA TRP A 141 -0.72 -1.42 -6.00
C TRP A 141 -1.19 0.00 -5.69
N PRO A 142 -0.28 0.92 -5.33
CA PRO A 142 -0.69 2.23 -4.90
C PRO A 142 -1.24 3.10 -6.03
N THR A 143 -2.24 3.89 -5.72
CA THR A 143 -2.62 5.08 -6.47
C THR A 143 -1.54 6.13 -6.26
N LEU A 144 -1.03 6.70 -7.34
CA LEU A 144 -0.01 7.75 -7.35
C LEU A 144 -0.60 9.14 -7.55
N ALA A 145 -1.69 9.22 -8.32
CA ALA A 145 -2.37 10.48 -8.64
C ALA A 145 -2.70 11.27 -7.37
N GLY A 146 -2.37 12.54 -7.38
CA GLY A 146 -2.62 13.44 -6.26
C GLY A 146 -1.71 13.27 -5.04
N GLN A 147 -0.77 12.32 -5.05
CA GLN A 147 0.23 12.18 -4.00
C GLN A 147 1.26 13.31 -4.07
N HIS A 148 1.96 13.57 -3.00
CA HIS A 148 3.00 14.60 -2.96
C HIS A 148 4.22 14.20 -3.81
N GLU A 149 4.60 15.07 -4.73
CA GLU A 149 5.75 14.90 -5.62
C GLU A 149 7.05 14.57 -4.87
N ASP A 150 7.35 15.35 -3.82
CA ASP A 150 8.55 15.14 -3.01
C ASP A 150 8.56 13.82 -2.25
N TYR A 151 7.37 13.30 -1.86
CA TYR A 151 7.25 11.95 -1.32
C TYR A 151 7.47 10.89 -2.40
N LEU A 152 6.89 11.05 -3.59
CA LEU A 152 7.08 10.11 -4.71
C LEU A 152 8.55 10.06 -5.12
N LEU A 153 9.21 11.21 -5.22
CA LEU A 153 10.64 11.30 -5.52
C LEU A 153 11.47 10.55 -4.47
N ASN A 154 11.19 10.79 -3.19
CA ASN A 154 11.88 10.09 -2.11
C ASN A 154 11.63 8.57 -2.16
N ALA A 155 10.39 8.13 -2.44
CA ALA A 155 10.08 6.72 -2.57
C ALA A 155 10.83 6.03 -3.72
N LEU A 156 10.96 6.68 -4.89
CA LEU A 156 11.74 6.17 -6.02
C LEU A 156 13.23 6.03 -5.65
N LYS A 157 13.81 7.03 -4.96
CA LYS A 157 15.18 6.98 -4.47
C LYS A 157 15.39 5.82 -3.49
N GLN A 158 14.48 5.62 -2.56
CA GLN A 158 14.53 4.54 -1.58
C GLN A 158 14.44 3.15 -2.21
N TYR A 159 13.67 2.97 -3.29
CA TYR A 159 13.68 1.70 -4.04
C TYR A 159 15.02 1.46 -4.75
N ARG A 160 15.67 2.51 -5.23
CA ARG A 160 16.99 2.39 -5.89
C ARG A 160 18.11 2.12 -4.92
N ASP A 161 18.11 2.73 -3.75
CA ASP A 161 19.16 2.54 -2.72
C ASP A 161 18.92 1.32 -1.82
N GLY A 162 17.74 0.68 -1.93
CA GLY A 162 17.39 -0.53 -1.18
C GLY A 162 16.87 -0.29 0.24
N SER A 163 16.72 0.95 0.69
CA SER A 163 16.10 1.29 1.99
C SER A 163 14.59 1.04 1.99
N ARG A 164 13.98 0.89 0.81
CA ARG A 164 12.63 0.41 0.61
C ARG A 164 12.65 -0.79 -0.34
N LYS A 165 12.15 -1.94 0.13
CA LYS A 165 12.25 -3.20 -0.60
C LYS A 165 10.88 -3.64 -1.11
N ASP A 166 10.81 -3.79 -2.42
CA ASP A 166 9.71 -4.43 -3.13
C ASP A 166 10.30 -5.01 -4.42
N PRO A 167 10.14 -6.31 -4.71
CA PRO A 167 10.82 -6.94 -5.85
C PRO A 167 10.53 -6.27 -7.19
N VAL A 168 9.27 -5.85 -7.40
CA VAL A 168 8.86 -5.20 -8.65
C VAL A 168 9.39 -3.77 -8.71
N MET A 169 9.10 -2.97 -7.67
CA MET A 169 9.49 -1.55 -7.68
C MET A 169 10.98 -1.35 -7.60
N THR A 170 11.72 -2.21 -6.89
CA THR A 170 13.20 -2.17 -6.87
C THR A 170 13.76 -2.42 -8.27
N ALA A 171 13.25 -3.43 -8.99
CA ALA A 171 13.66 -3.70 -10.36
C ALA A 171 13.32 -2.56 -11.32
N GLN A 172 12.12 -1.97 -11.20
CA GLN A 172 11.71 -0.82 -12.02
C GLN A 172 12.57 0.42 -11.73
N ALA A 173 12.78 0.74 -10.45
CA ALA A 173 13.54 1.92 -10.05
C ALA A 173 15.02 1.83 -10.45
N ALA A 174 15.59 0.63 -10.48
CA ALA A 174 16.97 0.40 -10.93
C ALA A 174 17.21 0.75 -12.41
N LEU A 175 16.17 0.72 -13.25
CA LEU A 175 16.23 1.06 -14.67
C LEU A 175 16.14 2.57 -14.95
N LEU A 176 15.80 3.38 -13.92
CA LEU A 176 15.58 4.82 -14.08
C LEU A 176 16.88 5.61 -13.96
N ALA A 177 17.09 6.57 -14.85
CA ALA A 177 18.17 7.54 -14.69
C ALA A 177 17.85 8.54 -13.57
N GLU A 178 18.87 9.04 -12.86
CA GLU A 178 18.69 9.96 -11.72
C GLU A 178 17.94 11.24 -12.14
N GLU A 179 18.26 11.78 -13.31
CA GLU A 179 17.65 12.98 -13.88
C GLU A 179 16.17 12.82 -14.25
N ASP A 180 15.68 11.57 -14.37
CA ASP A 180 14.28 11.28 -14.69
C ASP A 180 13.40 11.20 -13.44
N LEU A 181 13.98 10.92 -12.27
CA LEU A 181 13.21 10.72 -11.04
C LEU A 181 12.31 11.91 -10.67
N PRO A 182 12.77 13.18 -10.74
CA PRO A 182 11.90 14.31 -10.47
C PRO A 182 10.74 14.44 -11.46
N LYS A 183 11.00 14.13 -12.75
CA LYS A 183 9.96 14.20 -13.79
C LYS A 183 8.91 13.12 -13.65
N LEU A 184 9.31 11.94 -13.18
CA LEU A 184 8.40 10.82 -12.89
C LEU A 184 7.57 11.05 -11.62
N ALA A 185 8.09 11.85 -10.67
CA ALA A 185 7.41 12.16 -9.42
C ALA A 185 6.38 13.29 -9.57
N ALA A 186 6.55 14.17 -10.55
CA ALA A 186 5.66 15.31 -10.88
C ALA A 186 4.35 14.86 -11.54
#